data_0662531bb03fa1840119735f6f0aabb7
#
_entry.id   0662531bb03fa1840119735f6f0aabb7
#
_cell.length_a   1.000
_cell.length_b   1.000
_cell.length_c   1.000
_cell.angle_alpha   90.00
_cell.angle_beta   90.00
_cell.angle_gamma   90.00
#
_symmetry.space_group_name_H-M   'P 1'
#
loop_
_entity.id
_entity.type
_entity.pdbx_description
1 polymer ?
#
loop_
_entity_poly.entity_id
_entity_poly.type
_entity_poly.pdbx_seq_one_letter_code
_entity_poly.pdbx_strand_id
1 'polypeptide(L)'
;MKKILIIILTLLLCTGCFDYKEINDLAIINAIGVDYENDEYVITLEILNDQIDKDSSKITSYTKVGHGKNLTSAIENAADKLSKQLIFNHIKLMILSKSVVENKFDNIIDLFLRNTYFRENFYFISSTDTRPEDLLNHTTNESPIASTAIIDTLESISYSSNTNILKMFDEIIEEVITYGIDTCFSNITLKDDEFIIDGMSIFNNYNYKGNLNSEYVKIYKLLTDNFDRPSYTINYDNLSFTVAINNGKLNTEINNGSINVNGNLMGRILDNDP
;
A
#
# COMPACT_ATOMS: atom_id res chain seq x y z
N MET A 1 62.12 -10.24 -10.52
CA MET A 1 60.99 -10.66 -11.38
C MET A 1 59.78 -11.11 -10.59
N LYS A 2 59.84 -12.07 -9.64
CA LYS A 2 58.67 -12.51 -8.86
C LYS A 2 57.96 -11.39 -8.06
N LYS A 3 58.69 -10.45 -7.46
CA LYS A 3 58.13 -9.31 -6.70
C LYS A 3 57.39 -8.33 -7.60
N ILE A 4 57.88 -8.09 -8.81
CA ILE A 4 57.22 -7.21 -9.80
C ILE A 4 55.90 -7.84 -10.30
N LEU A 5 55.91 -9.15 -10.53
CA LEU A 5 54.73 -9.90 -10.94
C LEU A 5 53.62 -9.85 -9.85
N ILE A 6 53.97 -9.95 -8.58
CA ILE A 6 53.05 -9.85 -7.45
C ILE A 6 52.45 -8.42 -7.39
N ILE A 7 53.28 -7.39 -7.57
CA ILE A 7 52.79 -5.99 -7.58
C ILE A 7 51.81 -5.75 -8.73
N ILE A 8 52.11 -6.24 -9.92
CA ILE A 8 51.20 -6.12 -11.09
C ILE A 8 49.90 -6.89 -10.83
N LEU A 9 49.97 -8.09 -10.27
CA LEU A 9 48.77 -8.88 -9.92
C LEU A 9 47.92 -8.20 -8.84
N THR A 10 48.53 -7.55 -7.86
CA THR A 10 47.81 -6.79 -6.81
C THR A 10 47.15 -5.54 -7.41
N LEU A 11 47.81 -4.82 -8.31
CA LEU A 11 47.25 -3.67 -9.02
C LEU A 11 46.03 -4.05 -9.90
N LEU A 12 46.07 -5.24 -10.52
CA LEU A 12 44.91 -5.77 -11.30
C LEU A 12 43.74 -6.16 -10.42
N LEU A 13 43.96 -6.52 -9.14
CA LEU A 13 42.90 -6.85 -8.19
C LEU A 13 42.26 -5.60 -7.55
N CYS A 14 42.90 -4.42 -7.66
CA CYS A 14 42.40 -3.17 -7.11
C CYS A 14 41.45 -2.41 -8.05
N THR A 15 41.10 -2.93 -9.23
CA THR A 15 40.19 -2.27 -10.20
C THR A 15 38.72 -2.52 -9.91
N GLY A 16 38.32 -2.69 -8.67
CA GLY A 16 37.03 -3.21 -8.26
C GLY A 16 35.99 -2.17 -7.83
N CYS A 17 35.75 -1.08 -8.53
CA CYS A 17 34.55 -0.23 -8.32
C CYS A 17 34.13 0.42 -9.64
N PHE A 18 33.74 -0.40 -10.62
CA PHE A 18 33.37 0.13 -11.95
C PHE A 18 31.92 0.59 -12.07
N ASP A 19 31.06 0.29 -11.11
CA ASP A 19 29.62 0.65 -11.14
C ASP A 19 29.23 1.62 -9.99
N TYR A 20 30.07 2.63 -9.76
CA TYR A 20 29.76 3.67 -8.80
C TYR A 20 28.76 4.66 -9.42
N LYS A 21 27.55 4.73 -8.86
CA LYS A 21 26.53 5.73 -9.22
C LYS A 21 26.43 6.73 -8.07
N GLU A 22 26.50 8.01 -8.40
CA GLU A 22 26.27 9.05 -7.41
C GLU A 22 24.80 9.12 -7.03
N ILE A 23 24.49 9.36 -5.75
CA ILE A 23 23.10 9.50 -5.27
C ILE A 23 22.38 10.62 -6.04
N ASN A 24 23.09 11.64 -6.46
CA ASN A 24 22.56 12.75 -7.22
C ASN A 24 22.05 12.37 -8.64
N ASP A 25 22.50 11.23 -9.17
CA ASP A 25 22.07 10.69 -10.47
C ASP A 25 20.87 9.74 -10.35
N LEU A 26 20.35 9.57 -9.15
CA LEU A 26 19.29 8.63 -8.84
C LEU A 26 17.99 9.34 -8.48
N ALA A 27 16.88 8.87 -9.05
CA ALA A 27 15.52 9.26 -8.68
C ALA A 27 14.92 8.17 -7.80
N ILE A 28 14.81 8.44 -6.50
CA ILE A 28 14.28 7.50 -5.51
C ILE A 28 12.76 7.52 -5.57
N ILE A 29 12.16 6.43 -6.01
CA ILE A 29 10.71 6.26 -6.05
C ILE A 29 10.21 5.88 -4.66
N ASN A 30 9.31 6.70 -4.11
CA ASN A 30 8.70 6.49 -2.79
C ASN A 30 7.31 5.84 -2.89
N ALA A 31 6.55 6.20 -3.95
CA ALA A 31 5.25 5.56 -4.22
C ALA A 31 4.98 5.44 -5.72
N ILE A 32 4.08 4.50 -6.03
CA ILE A 32 3.58 4.27 -7.39
C ILE A 32 2.05 4.29 -7.35
N GLY A 33 1.45 5.17 -8.17
CA GLY A 33 0.05 5.11 -8.54
C GLY A 33 -0.13 4.41 -9.87
N VAL A 34 -1.09 3.50 -9.97
CA VAL A 34 -1.41 2.78 -11.21
C VAL A 34 -2.85 3.01 -11.58
N ASP A 35 -3.08 3.54 -12.76
CA ASP A 35 -4.39 3.71 -13.37
C ASP A 35 -4.45 3.03 -14.75
N TYR A 36 -5.66 2.85 -15.28
CA TYR A 36 -5.87 2.29 -16.61
C TYR A 36 -7.01 3.03 -17.30
N GLU A 37 -6.67 3.82 -18.31
CA GLU A 37 -7.59 4.68 -19.06
C GLU A 37 -7.31 4.60 -20.56
N ASN A 38 -8.35 4.63 -21.39
CA ASN A 38 -8.23 4.65 -22.85
C ASN A 38 -7.33 3.54 -23.41
N ASP A 39 -7.41 2.34 -22.86
CA ASP A 39 -6.60 1.17 -23.21
C ASP A 39 -5.08 1.36 -22.98
N GLU A 40 -4.71 2.25 -22.07
CA GLU A 40 -3.33 2.48 -21.65
C GLU A 40 -3.21 2.47 -20.12
N TYR A 41 -2.06 1.98 -19.64
CA TYR A 41 -1.67 2.18 -18.26
C TYR A 41 -1.17 3.61 -18.06
N VAL A 42 -1.60 4.21 -16.97
CA VAL A 42 -1.11 5.50 -16.49
C VAL A 42 -0.38 5.24 -15.17
N ILE A 43 0.92 5.48 -15.17
CA ILE A 43 1.77 5.32 -13.99
C ILE A 43 2.12 6.69 -13.44
N THR A 44 1.85 6.90 -12.16
CA THR A 44 2.30 8.07 -11.41
C THR A 44 3.40 7.65 -10.46
N LEU A 45 4.59 8.18 -10.64
CA LEU A 45 5.75 7.96 -9.76
C LEU A 45 5.89 9.14 -8.81
N GLU A 46 5.80 8.91 -7.50
CA GLU A 46 6.21 9.88 -6.50
C GLU A 46 7.71 9.72 -6.22
N ILE A 47 8.46 10.78 -6.44
CA ILE A 47 9.91 10.82 -6.40
C ILE A 47 10.35 11.73 -5.28
N LEU A 48 11.25 11.27 -4.41
CA LEU A 48 11.81 12.10 -3.35
C LEU A 48 12.70 13.18 -3.97
N ASN A 49 12.53 14.41 -3.49
CA ASN A 49 13.39 15.51 -3.88
C ASN A 49 14.66 15.50 -3.02
N ASP A 50 15.80 15.27 -3.66
CA ASP A 50 17.12 15.26 -3.03
C ASP A 50 17.73 16.65 -2.87
N GLN A 51 17.10 17.68 -3.48
CA GLN A 51 17.52 19.06 -3.30
C GLN A 51 16.97 19.56 -1.97
N ILE A 52 17.79 19.45 -0.92
CA ILE A 52 17.51 20.08 0.36
C ILE A 52 17.59 21.60 0.14
N ASP A 53 16.45 22.23 0.14
CA ASP A 53 16.38 23.69 0.11
C ASP A 53 17.14 24.21 1.34
N LYS A 54 18.13 25.08 1.15
CA LYS A 54 19.02 25.53 2.24
C LYS A 54 18.28 26.23 3.37
N ASP A 55 17.03 26.65 3.11
CA ASP A 55 16.16 27.35 4.06
C ASP A 55 15.11 26.44 4.73
N SER A 56 14.84 25.23 4.18
CA SER A 56 13.95 24.25 4.78
C SER A 56 14.63 22.90 4.82
N SER A 57 14.92 22.38 6.01
CA SER A 57 15.47 21.02 6.18
C SER A 57 14.46 19.90 5.94
N LYS A 58 13.35 20.17 5.22
CA LYS A 58 12.30 19.21 4.93
C LYS A 58 12.52 18.53 3.58
N ILE A 59 12.50 17.22 3.58
CA ILE A 59 12.45 16.41 2.35
C ILE A 59 11.04 16.58 1.75
N THR A 60 10.96 16.86 0.46
CA THR A 60 9.71 16.97 -0.31
C THR A 60 9.67 15.88 -1.39
N SER A 61 8.55 15.76 -2.07
CA SER A 61 8.41 14.90 -3.24
C SER A 61 7.81 15.67 -4.42
N TYR A 62 7.93 15.07 -5.60
CA TYR A 62 7.24 15.51 -6.82
C TYR A 62 6.81 14.28 -7.62
N THR A 63 5.84 14.44 -8.50
CA THR A 63 5.33 13.35 -9.30
C THR A 63 5.79 13.42 -10.77
N LYS A 64 5.88 12.25 -11.40
CA LYS A 64 6.03 12.09 -12.84
C LYS A 64 5.05 11.04 -13.34
N VAL A 65 4.35 11.38 -14.42
CA VAL A 65 3.34 10.52 -15.02
C VAL A 65 3.86 9.97 -16.33
N GLY A 66 3.66 8.66 -16.54
CA GLY A 66 3.97 7.96 -17.78
C GLY A 66 2.77 7.18 -18.29
N HIS A 67 2.68 7.06 -19.61
CA HIS A 67 1.62 6.34 -20.31
C HIS A 67 2.20 5.22 -21.15
N GLY A 68 1.49 4.09 -21.25
CA GLY A 68 1.94 2.97 -22.06
C GLY A 68 0.91 1.87 -22.24
N LYS A 69 1.07 1.08 -23.28
CA LYS A 69 0.19 -0.08 -23.56
C LYS A 69 0.37 -1.22 -22.55
N ASN A 70 1.49 -1.23 -21.86
CA ASN A 70 1.77 -2.13 -20.75
C ASN A 70 2.50 -1.35 -19.64
N LEU A 71 2.57 -1.94 -18.44
CA LEU A 71 3.17 -1.32 -17.25
C LEU A 71 4.64 -0.92 -17.48
N THR A 72 5.43 -1.77 -18.12
CA THR A 72 6.85 -1.49 -18.39
C THR A 72 7.01 -0.26 -19.28
N SER A 73 6.26 -0.18 -20.38
CA SER A 73 6.32 0.97 -21.28
C SER A 73 5.81 2.27 -20.63
N ALA A 74 4.84 2.19 -19.71
CA ALA A 74 4.40 3.34 -18.95
C ALA A 74 5.48 3.83 -17.96
N ILE A 75 6.17 2.91 -17.29
CA ILE A 75 7.32 3.23 -16.42
C ILE A 75 8.45 3.85 -17.22
N GLU A 76 8.81 3.28 -18.37
CA GLU A 76 9.84 3.82 -19.28
C GLU A 76 9.48 5.22 -19.76
N ASN A 77 8.22 5.45 -20.15
CA ASN A 77 7.75 6.78 -20.56
C ASN A 77 7.81 7.81 -19.41
N ALA A 78 7.60 7.41 -18.16
CA ALA A 78 7.82 8.28 -17.01
C ALA A 78 9.33 8.55 -16.79
N ALA A 79 10.17 7.52 -16.97
CA ALA A 79 11.63 7.61 -16.83
C ALA A 79 12.25 8.54 -17.87
N ASP A 80 11.78 8.52 -19.12
CA ASP A 80 12.25 9.38 -20.21
C ASP A 80 12.07 10.88 -19.95
N LYS A 81 11.20 11.23 -18.99
CA LYS A 81 10.95 12.59 -18.54
C LYS A 81 11.90 13.05 -17.42
N LEU A 82 12.84 12.19 -17.03
CA LEU A 82 13.80 12.41 -15.95
C LEU A 82 15.23 12.39 -16.48
N SER A 83 16.09 13.22 -15.91
CA SER A 83 17.53 13.18 -16.13
C SER A 83 18.27 12.19 -15.22
N LYS A 84 17.54 11.48 -14.36
CA LYS A 84 18.05 10.60 -13.32
C LYS A 84 17.57 9.17 -13.53
N GLN A 85 18.36 8.20 -13.07
CA GLN A 85 17.96 6.80 -13.13
C GLN A 85 16.95 6.47 -12.02
N LEU A 86 15.85 5.79 -12.36
CA LEU A 86 14.84 5.33 -11.40
C LEU A 86 15.39 4.24 -10.48
N ILE A 87 15.09 4.36 -9.18
CA ILE A 87 15.36 3.35 -8.16
C ILE A 87 14.07 2.98 -7.47
N PHE A 88 13.68 1.70 -7.58
CA PHE A 88 12.41 1.15 -7.09
C PHE A 88 12.53 0.39 -5.76
N ASN A 89 13.75 0.16 -5.26
CA ASN A 89 13.96 -0.61 -4.02
C ASN A 89 13.59 0.14 -2.72
N HIS A 90 13.10 1.38 -2.83
CA HIS A 90 12.64 2.22 -1.73
C HIS A 90 11.14 2.53 -1.77
N ILE A 91 10.38 1.87 -2.64
CA ILE A 91 8.93 2.01 -2.67
C ILE A 91 8.35 1.67 -1.31
N LYS A 92 7.48 2.53 -0.81
CA LYS A 92 6.74 2.36 0.45
C LYS A 92 5.25 2.14 0.25
N LEU A 93 4.71 2.61 -0.86
CA LEU A 93 3.27 2.57 -1.12
C LEU A 93 2.98 2.32 -2.60
N MET A 94 2.00 1.47 -2.87
CA MET A 94 1.37 1.32 -4.18
C MET A 94 -0.13 1.56 -4.08
N ILE A 95 -0.66 2.38 -5.00
CA ILE A 95 -2.08 2.72 -5.08
C ILE A 95 -2.63 2.26 -6.42
N LEU A 96 -3.67 1.43 -6.40
CA LEU A 96 -4.37 0.97 -7.60
C LEU A 96 -5.69 1.70 -7.77
N SER A 97 -5.95 2.21 -8.98
CA SER A 97 -7.27 2.76 -9.32
C SER A 97 -8.35 1.69 -9.41
N LYS A 98 -9.62 2.13 -9.44
CA LYS A 98 -10.77 1.26 -9.68
C LYS A 98 -10.64 0.45 -10.96
N SER A 99 -10.26 1.09 -12.06
CA SER A 99 -10.11 0.42 -13.36
C SER A 99 -9.07 -0.69 -13.33
N VAL A 100 -8.00 -0.51 -12.55
CA VAL A 100 -6.94 -1.50 -12.38
C VAL A 100 -7.41 -2.66 -11.50
N VAL A 101 -8.02 -2.41 -10.35
CA VAL A 101 -8.50 -3.50 -9.46
C VAL A 101 -9.58 -4.33 -10.12
N GLU A 102 -10.45 -3.73 -10.93
CA GLU A 102 -11.54 -4.43 -11.62
C GLU A 102 -11.06 -5.27 -12.82
N ASN A 103 -10.02 -4.82 -13.56
CA ASN A 103 -9.72 -5.38 -14.88
C ASN A 103 -8.27 -5.79 -15.10
N LYS A 104 -7.33 -5.39 -14.25
CA LYS A 104 -5.89 -5.50 -14.48
C LYS A 104 -5.09 -5.93 -13.26
N PHE A 105 -5.75 -6.39 -12.20
CA PHE A 105 -5.08 -6.74 -10.95
C PHE A 105 -4.07 -7.88 -11.14
N ASP A 106 -4.41 -8.88 -11.93
CA ASP A 106 -3.54 -9.99 -12.32
C ASP A 106 -2.24 -9.52 -12.99
N ASN A 107 -2.34 -8.53 -13.88
CA ASN A 107 -1.18 -7.97 -14.58
C ASN A 107 -0.23 -7.24 -13.62
N ILE A 108 -0.77 -6.59 -12.57
CA ILE A 108 0.04 -5.95 -11.54
C ILE A 108 0.84 -7.00 -10.78
N ILE A 109 0.17 -8.03 -10.29
CA ILE A 109 0.82 -9.12 -9.54
C ILE A 109 1.88 -9.80 -10.41
N ASP A 110 1.56 -10.14 -11.67
CA ASP A 110 2.50 -10.80 -12.60
C ASP A 110 3.76 -9.96 -12.87
N LEU A 111 3.62 -8.63 -13.06
CA LEU A 111 4.76 -7.74 -13.27
C LEU A 111 5.75 -7.80 -12.09
N PHE A 112 5.24 -7.67 -10.88
CA PHE A 112 6.08 -7.62 -9.69
C PHE A 112 6.69 -8.98 -9.36
N LEU A 113 5.99 -10.08 -9.58
CA LEU A 113 6.53 -11.43 -9.41
C LEU A 113 7.67 -11.74 -10.40
N ARG A 114 7.62 -11.18 -11.62
CA ARG A 114 8.65 -11.41 -12.65
C ARG A 114 9.83 -10.47 -12.55
N ASN A 115 9.67 -9.36 -11.86
CA ASN A 115 10.67 -8.29 -11.85
C ASN A 115 11.39 -8.20 -10.51
N THR A 116 12.64 -8.65 -10.49
CA THR A 116 13.48 -8.69 -9.28
C THR A 116 14.00 -7.32 -8.81
N TYR A 117 13.73 -6.22 -9.54
CA TYR A 117 14.15 -4.87 -9.14
C TYR A 117 13.28 -4.28 -8.04
N PHE A 118 12.08 -4.82 -7.83
CA PHE A 118 11.17 -4.37 -6.79
C PHE A 118 11.40 -5.20 -5.52
N ARG A 119 11.37 -4.53 -4.37
CA ARG A 119 11.22 -5.20 -3.09
C ARG A 119 9.73 -5.36 -2.82
N GLU A 120 9.33 -6.47 -2.25
CA GLU A 120 7.93 -6.78 -1.97
C GLU A 120 7.41 -6.13 -0.66
N ASN A 121 8.27 -5.40 0.05
CA ASN A 121 7.99 -4.79 1.34
C ASN A 121 7.49 -3.33 1.18
N PHE A 122 6.26 -3.16 0.70
CA PHE A 122 5.57 -1.87 0.61
C PHE A 122 4.06 -2.05 0.86
N TYR A 123 3.42 -1.01 1.37
CA TYR A 123 1.97 -1.01 1.56
C TYR A 123 1.24 -1.00 0.23
N PHE A 124 0.15 -1.76 0.18
CA PHE A 124 -0.66 -1.94 -1.02
C PHE A 124 -2.11 -1.54 -0.73
N ILE A 125 -2.63 -0.59 -1.50
CA ILE A 125 -3.99 -0.07 -1.30
C ILE A 125 -4.69 0.16 -2.65
N SER A 126 -6.01 0.27 -2.60
CA SER A 126 -6.82 0.70 -3.73
C SER A 126 -7.37 2.12 -3.52
N SER A 127 -7.73 2.76 -4.60
CA SER A 127 -8.53 3.98 -4.61
C SER A 127 -9.59 3.89 -5.69
N THR A 128 -10.84 3.70 -5.29
CA THR A 128 -11.94 3.48 -6.24
C THR A 128 -12.69 4.76 -6.63
N ASP A 129 -12.53 5.83 -5.86
CA ASP A 129 -13.24 7.09 -6.07
C ASP A 129 -12.33 8.27 -6.41
N THR A 130 -11.04 8.16 -6.11
CA THR A 130 -10.03 9.19 -6.41
C THR A 130 -8.93 8.58 -7.28
N ARG A 131 -8.44 9.31 -8.27
CA ARG A 131 -7.33 8.83 -9.09
C ARG A 131 -6.04 8.76 -8.26
N PRO A 132 -5.20 7.73 -8.45
CA PRO A 132 -3.91 7.64 -7.78
C PRO A 132 -3.00 8.85 -8.01
N GLU A 133 -3.08 9.47 -9.20
CA GLU A 133 -2.38 10.71 -9.52
C GLU A 133 -2.78 11.86 -8.60
N ASP A 134 -4.09 12.03 -8.35
CA ASP A 134 -4.61 13.10 -7.51
C ASP A 134 -4.20 12.89 -6.04
N LEU A 135 -4.22 11.64 -5.58
CA LEU A 135 -3.74 11.29 -4.23
C LEU A 135 -2.25 11.59 -4.05
N LEU A 136 -1.41 11.22 -5.02
CA LEU A 136 0.04 11.41 -4.92
C LEU A 136 0.48 12.87 -5.18
N ASN A 137 -0.38 13.70 -5.77
CA ASN A 137 -0.16 15.14 -5.90
C ASN A 137 -0.69 15.94 -4.73
N HIS A 138 -1.50 15.32 -3.85
CA HIS A 138 -2.06 16.00 -2.69
C HIS A 138 -1.06 16.02 -1.53
N THR A 139 -0.78 17.20 -1.00
CA THR A 139 0.09 17.38 0.17
C THR A 139 -0.73 17.85 1.36
N THR A 140 -0.39 17.38 2.54
CA THR A 140 -1.04 17.80 3.79
C THR A 140 -0.15 18.76 4.58
N ASN A 141 -0.73 19.44 5.57
CA ASN A 141 0.05 20.27 6.49
C ASN A 141 1.02 19.44 7.35
N GLU A 142 0.74 18.14 7.53
CA GLU A 142 1.52 17.23 8.36
C GLU A 142 2.73 16.67 7.61
N SER A 143 2.57 16.38 6.32
CA SER A 143 3.63 15.83 5.49
C SER A 143 3.64 16.45 4.08
N PRO A 144 4.79 16.92 3.60
CA PRO A 144 4.97 17.36 2.22
C PRO A 144 5.16 16.20 1.23
N ILE A 145 5.12 14.95 1.70
CA ILE A 145 5.23 13.72 0.91
C ILE A 145 3.89 13.00 1.03
N ALA A 146 3.14 12.90 -0.08
CA ALA A 146 1.78 12.36 -0.09
C ALA A 146 1.73 10.91 0.42
N SER A 147 2.61 10.05 -0.08
CA SER A 147 2.67 8.65 0.36
C SER A 147 2.97 8.48 1.84
N THR A 148 3.78 9.37 2.42
CA THR A 148 4.04 9.37 3.87
C THR A 148 2.78 9.74 4.64
N ALA A 149 2.08 10.81 4.25
CA ALA A 149 0.82 11.20 4.88
C ALA A 149 -0.24 10.07 4.80
N ILE A 150 -0.33 9.39 3.65
CA ILE A 150 -1.25 8.25 3.46
C ILE A 150 -0.88 7.09 4.40
N ILE A 151 0.39 6.72 4.49
CA ILE A 151 0.86 5.64 5.37
C ILE A 151 0.60 5.98 6.84
N ASP A 152 0.94 7.20 7.26
CA ASP A 152 0.70 7.67 8.64
C ASP A 152 -0.80 7.63 8.98
N THR A 153 -1.67 7.99 8.03
CA THR A 153 -3.13 7.87 8.18
C THR A 153 -3.57 6.42 8.34
N LEU A 154 -3.06 5.51 7.48
CA LEU A 154 -3.36 4.08 7.56
C LEU A 154 -2.94 3.47 8.90
N GLU A 155 -1.73 3.76 9.35
CA GLU A 155 -1.19 3.26 10.63
C GLU A 155 -1.95 3.85 11.82
N SER A 156 -2.26 5.15 11.80
CA SER A 156 -3.05 5.82 12.84
C SER A 156 -4.45 5.21 12.98
N ILE A 157 -5.14 4.97 11.86
CA ILE A 157 -6.47 4.34 11.85
C ILE A 157 -6.39 2.89 12.34
N SER A 158 -5.37 2.13 11.93
CA SER A 158 -5.15 0.78 12.40
C SER A 158 -4.98 0.72 13.92
N TYR A 159 -4.26 1.69 14.48
CA TYR A 159 -4.06 1.78 15.92
C TYR A 159 -5.29 2.28 16.68
N SER A 160 -6.03 3.26 16.16
CA SER A 160 -7.13 3.94 16.86
C SER A 160 -8.47 3.23 16.68
N SER A 161 -9.04 3.26 15.48
CA SER A 161 -10.38 2.75 15.19
C SER A 161 -10.39 1.33 14.63
N ASN A 162 -9.27 0.86 14.12
CA ASN A 162 -9.09 -0.45 13.51
C ASN A 162 -10.09 -0.75 12.37
N THR A 163 -10.38 0.27 11.56
CA THR A 163 -11.36 0.21 10.45
C THR A 163 -10.75 0.02 9.08
N ASN A 164 -9.47 -0.36 9.02
CA ASN A 164 -8.72 -0.59 7.80
C ASN A 164 -8.04 -1.96 7.80
N ILE A 165 -7.60 -2.41 6.64
CA ILE A 165 -6.78 -3.61 6.44
C ILE A 165 -5.41 -3.16 5.96
N LEU A 166 -4.44 -3.16 6.85
CA LEU A 166 -3.06 -2.79 6.52
C LEU A 166 -2.32 -4.04 6.07
N LYS A 167 -1.98 -4.10 4.78
CA LYS A 167 -1.23 -5.21 4.18
C LYS A 167 -0.06 -4.71 3.36
N MET A 168 1.00 -5.50 3.40
CA MET A 168 2.13 -5.36 2.50
C MET A 168 1.94 -6.23 1.25
N PHE A 169 2.69 -5.95 0.22
CA PHE A 169 2.55 -6.62 -1.06
C PHE A 169 2.89 -8.12 -1.00
N ASP A 170 3.89 -8.51 -0.20
CA ASP A 170 4.26 -9.91 0.05
C ASP A 170 3.10 -10.72 0.64
N GLU A 171 2.35 -10.15 1.61
CA GLU A 171 1.16 -10.78 2.19
C GLU A 171 0.07 -10.99 1.14
N ILE A 172 -0.13 -10.01 0.26
CA ILE A 172 -1.12 -10.10 -0.83
C ILE A 172 -0.74 -11.18 -1.84
N ILE A 173 0.54 -11.26 -2.22
CA ILE A 173 1.04 -12.32 -3.09
C ILE A 173 0.77 -13.68 -2.46
N GLU A 174 1.14 -13.87 -1.18
CA GLU A 174 0.94 -15.14 -0.49
C GLU A 174 -0.54 -15.55 -0.49
N GLU A 175 -1.45 -14.63 -0.20
CA GLU A 175 -2.89 -14.90 -0.20
C GLU A 175 -3.43 -15.24 -1.60
N VAL A 176 -3.04 -14.48 -2.63
CA VAL A 176 -3.53 -14.69 -4.00
C VAL A 176 -3.08 -16.02 -4.59
N ILE A 177 -1.86 -16.48 -4.28
CA ILE A 177 -1.35 -17.77 -4.78
C ILE A 177 -1.75 -18.96 -3.92
N THR A 178 -2.24 -18.74 -2.70
CA THR A 178 -2.64 -19.81 -1.78
C THR A 178 -4.07 -20.25 -2.05
N TYR A 179 -4.25 -21.53 -2.33
CA TYR A 179 -5.58 -22.08 -2.60
C TYR A 179 -6.52 -21.94 -1.39
N GLY A 180 -7.69 -21.37 -1.64
CA GLY A 180 -8.75 -21.23 -0.64
C GLY A 180 -8.60 -19.99 0.27
N ILE A 181 -7.66 -19.12 -0.03
CA ILE A 181 -7.51 -17.82 0.62
C ILE A 181 -7.87 -16.71 -0.38
N ASP A 182 -8.71 -15.78 0.05
CA ASP A 182 -9.09 -14.61 -0.69
C ASP A 182 -8.41 -13.38 -0.09
N THR A 183 -7.93 -12.45 -0.93
CA THR A 183 -7.25 -11.26 -0.47
C THR A 183 -8.19 -10.06 -0.33
N CYS A 184 -7.83 -9.16 0.56
CA CYS A 184 -8.45 -7.84 0.70
C CYS A 184 -7.41 -6.84 1.19
N PHE A 185 -7.57 -5.57 0.85
CA PHE A 185 -6.72 -4.48 1.32
C PHE A 185 -7.49 -3.16 1.34
N SER A 186 -7.00 -2.19 2.10
CA SER A 186 -7.67 -0.90 2.31
C SER A 186 -7.94 -0.15 1.01
N ASN A 187 -9.08 0.54 1.01
CA ASN A 187 -9.43 1.51 -0.01
C ASN A 187 -9.31 2.93 0.58
N ILE A 188 -8.75 3.85 -0.20
CA ILE A 188 -8.55 5.26 0.17
C ILE A 188 -9.27 6.19 -0.81
N THR A 189 -9.72 7.31 -0.32
CA THR A 189 -10.24 8.42 -1.11
C THR A 189 -9.73 9.75 -0.58
N LEU A 190 -9.76 10.79 -1.39
CA LEU A 190 -9.52 12.17 -0.98
C LEU A 190 -10.86 12.89 -0.88
N LYS A 191 -11.19 13.42 0.28
CA LYS A 191 -12.43 14.16 0.51
C LYS A 191 -12.20 15.31 1.45
N ASP A 192 -12.67 16.49 1.09
CA ASP A 192 -12.50 17.73 1.85
C ASP A 192 -11.03 18.03 2.20
N ASP A 193 -10.10 17.78 1.24
CA ASP A 193 -8.64 17.89 1.39
C ASP A 193 -8.01 16.93 2.40
N GLU A 194 -8.72 15.89 2.84
CA GLU A 194 -8.23 14.88 3.77
C GLU A 194 -8.18 13.49 3.15
N PHE A 195 -7.18 12.69 3.52
CA PHE A 195 -7.13 11.27 3.19
C PHE A 195 -8.10 10.49 4.07
N ILE A 196 -9.09 9.87 3.45
CA ILE A 196 -10.11 9.07 4.12
C ILE A 196 -9.93 7.60 3.74
N ILE A 197 -9.77 6.72 4.73
CA ILE A 197 -9.82 5.29 4.50
C ILE A 197 -11.28 4.86 4.42
N ASP A 198 -11.71 4.50 3.22
CA ASP A 198 -13.10 4.12 2.92
C ASP A 198 -13.24 2.59 2.78
N GLY A 199 -12.94 1.92 3.90
CA GLY A 199 -13.13 0.47 4.00
C GLY A 199 -12.05 -0.35 3.30
N MET A 200 -12.47 -1.42 2.59
CA MET A 200 -11.56 -2.34 1.91
C MET A 200 -12.11 -2.85 0.59
N SER A 201 -11.21 -3.10 -0.35
CA SER A 201 -11.46 -3.84 -1.59
C SER A 201 -11.31 -5.33 -1.35
N ILE A 202 -12.25 -6.13 -1.88
CA ILE A 202 -12.30 -7.58 -1.70
C ILE A 202 -12.09 -8.27 -3.04
N PHE A 203 -11.31 -9.34 -3.03
CA PHE A 203 -11.02 -10.14 -4.20
C PHE A 203 -11.35 -11.61 -3.94
N ASN A 204 -11.63 -12.35 -4.99
CA ASN A 204 -11.61 -13.81 -5.02
C ASN A 204 -10.54 -14.21 -6.02
N ASN A 205 -9.41 -14.69 -5.53
CA ASN A 205 -8.16 -14.78 -6.28
C ASN A 205 -7.82 -13.41 -6.90
N TYR A 206 -7.71 -13.31 -8.23
CA TYR A 206 -7.44 -12.06 -8.96
C TYR A 206 -8.69 -11.24 -9.30
N ASN A 207 -9.90 -11.74 -8.97
CA ASN A 207 -11.13 -11.09 -9.37
C ASN A 207 -11.67 -10.18 -8.28
N TYR A 208 -11.73 -8.89 -8.55
CA TYR A 208 -12.38 -7.92 -7.68
C TYR A 208 -13.87 -8.24 -7.49
N LYS A 209 -14.37 -8.18 -6.26
CA LYS A 209 -15.73 -8.47 -5.87
C LYS A 209 -16.51 -7.27 -5.38
N GLY A 210 -15.84 -6.22 -5.01
CA GLY A 210 -16.45 -4.99 -4.50
C GLY A 210 -15.71 -4.42 -3.32
N ASN A 211 -16.26 -3.33 -2.78
CA ASN A 211 -15.78 -2.71 -1.55
C ASN A 211 -16.72 -3.01 -0.38
N LEU A 212 -16.13 -3.19 0.79
CA LEU A 212 -16.82 -3.08 2.07
C LEU A 212 -16.45 -1.76 2.73
N ASN A 213 -17.45 -1.05 3.26
CA ASN A 213 -17.19 0.19 4.00
C ASN A 213 -16.52 -0.08 5.37
N SER A 214 -16.03 0.97 5.99
CA SER A 214 -15.26 0.91 7.24
C SER A 214 -16.00 0.23 8.41
N GLU A 215 -17.32 0.30 8.47
CA GLU A 215 -18.11 -0.38 9.51
C GLU A 215 -18.00 -1.91 9.40
N TYR A 216 -18.08 -2.43 8.17
CA TYR A 216 -17.99 -3.86 7.93
C TYR A 216 -16.56 -4.40 8.06
N VAL A 217 -15.52 -3.56 7.95
CA VAL A 217 -14.13 -3.98 8.20
C VAL A 217 -13.95 -4.48 9.63
N LYS A 218 -14.55 -3.80 10.61
CA LYS A 218 -14.52 -4.27 12.01
C LYS A 218 -15.17 -5.65 12.16
N ILE A 219 -16.30 -5.86 11.52
CA ILE A 219 -17.01 -7.14 11.55
C ILE A 219 -16.18 -8.22 10.85
N TYR A 220 -15.58 -7.91 9.70
CA TYR A 220 -14.69 -8.81 8.99
C TYR A 220 -13.51 -9.26 9.88
N LYS A 221 -12.82 -8.30 10.51
CA LYS A 221 -11.73 -8.61 11.45
C LYS A 221 -12.17 -9.48 12.60
N LEU A 222 -13.35 -9.22 13.15
CA LEU A 222 -13.92 -10.04 14.21
C LEU A 222 -14.18 -11.48 13.75
N LEU A 223 -14.71 -11.66 12.52
CA LEU A 223 -15.00 -12.99 11.95
C LEU A 223 -13.76 -13.79 11.57
N THR A 224 -12.65 -13.12 11.30
CA THR A 224 -11.37 -13.74 10.93
C THR A 224 -10.40 -13.90 12.11
N ASP A 225 -10.92 -13.85 13.35
CA ASP A 225 -10.15 -13.96 14.60
C ASP A 225 -9.03 -12.90 14.76
N ASN A 226 -9.16 -11.77 14.06
CA ASN A 226 -8.23 -10.66 14.21
C ASN A 226 -8.76 -9.69 15.28
N PHE A 227 -8.44 -9.99 16.56
CA PHE A 227 -8.89 -9.24 17.73
C PHE A 227 -7.96 -8.09 18.12
N ASP A 228 -7.23 -7.48 17.20
CA ASP A 228 -6.35 -6.35 17.49
C ASP A 228 -7.16 -5.12 17.98
N ARG A 229 -7.52 -5.19 19.26
CA ARG A 229 -8.19 -4.13 20.05
C ARG A 229 -9.41 -3.47 19.38
N PRO A 230 -10.33 -4.20 18.73
CA PRO A 230 -11.50 -3.57 18.16
C PRO A 230 -12.38 -3.01 19.28
N SER A 231 -12.83 -1.79 19.11
CA SER A 231 -13.88 -1.21 19.92
C SER A 231 -15.17 -1.13 19.12
N TYR A 232 -16.29 -1.48 19.73
CA TYR A 232 -17.60 -1.44 19.13
C TYR A 232 -18.51 -0.54 19.94
N THR A 233 -19.15 0.43 19.28
CA THR A 233 -20.23 1.19 19.91
C THR A 233 -21.54 0.47 19.63
N ILE A 234 -22.23 0.09 20.68
CA ILE A 234 -23.51 -0.59 20.63
C ILE A 234 -24.59 0.41 21.07
N ASN A 235 -25.55 0.64 20.21
CA ASN A 235 -26.70 1.49 20.50
C ASN A 235 -27.92 0.59 20.72
N TYR A 236 -28.50 0.68 21.91
CA TYR A 236 -29.72 -0.06 22.25
C TYR A 236 -30.71 0.87 22.98
N ASP A 237 -31.86 1.11 22.35
CA ASP A 237 -32.84 2.13 22.78
C ASP A 237 -32.17 3.51 22.94
N ASN A 238 -32.19 4.06 24.14
CA ASN A 238 -31.58 5.36 24.47
C ASN A 238 -30.18 5.21 25.11
N LEU A 239 -29.62 4.00 25.10
CA LEU A 239 -28.31 3.72 25.70
C LEU A 239 -27.27 3.56 24.58
N SER A 240 -26.14 4.22 24.75
CA SER A 240 -24.97 4.01 23.89
C SER A 240 -23.79 3.59 24.78
N PHE A 241 -23.15 2.50 24.43
CA PHE A 241 -21.95 2.07 25.13
C PHE A 241 -20.89 1.53 24.17
N THR A 242 -19.65 1.86 24.45
CA THR A 242 -18.50 1.40 23.69
C THR A 242 -17.78 0.29 24.45
N VAL A 243 -17.63 -0.85 23.78
CA VAL A 243 -16.96 -2.03 24.33
C VAL A 243 -15.66 -2.27 23.57
N ALA A 244 -14.53 -2.33 24.28
CA ALA A 244 -13.29 -2.85 23.72
C ALA A 244 -13.23 -4.37 23.91
N ILE A 245 -13.03 -5.12 22.84
CA ILE A 245 -12.86 -6.57 22.87
C ILE A 245 -11.39 -6.86 23.13
N ASN A 246 -11.10 -7.62 24.19
CA ASN A 246 -9.73 -7.96 24.58
C ASN A 246 -9.34 -9.39 24.16
N ASN A 247 -10.33 -10.27 24.06
CA ASN A 247 -10.14 -11.67 23.69
C ASN A 247 -11.47 -12.28 23.25
N GLY A 248 -11.42 -13.35 22.48
CA GLY A 248 -12.63 -14.05 22.07
C GLY A 248 -12.32 -15.33 21.31
N LYS A 249 -13.34 -16.10 21.10
CA LYS A 249 -13.33 -17.26 20.21
C LYS A 249 -14.65 -17.31 19.47
N LEU A 250 -14.58 -17.25 18.17
CA LEU A 250 -15.72 -17.41 17.28
C LEU A 250 -15.63 -18.75 16.56
N ASN A 251 -16.78 -19.41 16.42
CA ASN A 251 -16.94 -20.59 15.57
C ASN A 251 -17.90 -20.22 14.45
N THR A 252 -17.44 -20.38 13.22
CA THR A 252 -18.24 -20.11 12.03
C THR A 252 -18.63 -21.41 11.36
N GLU A 253 -19.93 -21.62 11.14
CA GLU A 253 -20.47 -22.77 10.46
C GLU A 253 -21.26 -22.32 9.22
N ILE A 254 -21.00 -22.97 8.08
CA ILE A 254 -21.72 -22.69 6.84
C ILE A 254 -22.70 -23.83 6.59
N ASN A 255 -24.00 -23.56 6.69
CA ASN A 255 -25.06 -24.53 6.48
C ASN A 255 -26.10 -24.00 5.48
N ASN A 256 -26.28 -24.72 4.37
CA ASN A 256 -27.33 -24.43 3.37
C ASN A 256 -27.39 -22.96 2.90
N GLY A 257 -26.22 -22.34 2.69
CA GLY A 257 -26.14 -20.93 2.24
C GLY A 257 -26.33 -19.87 3.34
N SER A 258 -26.45 -20.29 4.59
CA SER A 258 -26.40 -19.43 5.76
C SER A 258 -25.06 -19.59 6.50
N ILE A 259 -24.57 -18.50 7.05
CA ILE A 259 -23.39 -18.45 7.90
C ILE A 259 -23.86 -18.24 9.33
N ASN A 260 -23.60 -19.22 10.19
CA ASN A 260 -23.88 -19.13 11.62
C ASN A 260 -22.57 -18.82 12.35
N VAL A 261 -22.55 -17.74 13.11
CA VAL A 261 -21.41 -17.36 13.93
C VAL A 261 -21.79 -17.44 15.39
N ASN A 262 -21.11 -18.29 16.14
CA ASN A 262 -21.32 -18.45 17.58
C ASN A 262 -20.01 -18.28 18.31
N GLY A 263 -20.01 -17.58 19.44
CA GLY A 263 -18.79 -17.43 20.20
C GLY A 263 -18.94 -16.65 21.48
N ASN A 264 -17.84 -16.57 22.23
CA ASN A 264 -17.72 -15.79 23.45
C ASN A 264 -16.66 -14.72 23.26
N LEU A 265 -17.05 -13.48 23.50
CA LEU A 265 -16.17 -12.33 23.47
C LEU A 265 -15.99 -11.81 24.89
N MET A 266 -14.77 -11.51 25.29
CA MET A 266 -14.45 -10.83 26.53
C MET A 266 -13.99 -9.42 26.22
N GLY A 267 -14.63 -8.45 26.85
CA GLY A 267 -14.32 -7.04 26.66
C GLY A 267 -14.52 -6.23 27.93
N ARG A 268 -14.16 -4.95 27.84
CA ARG A 268 -14.46 -3.96 28.89
C ARG A 268 -15.26 -2.82 28.30
N ILE A 269 -16.17 -2.29 29.05
CA ILE A 269 -16.86 -1.06 28.69
C ILE A 269 -15.85 0.08 28.80
N LEU A 270 -15.68 0.84 27.72
CA LEU A 270 -14.82 2.01 27.67
C LEU A 270 -15.58 3.28 28.05
N ASP A 271 -16.82 3.35 27.57
CA ASP A 271 -17.70 4.49 27.78
C ASP A 271 -19.16 4.02 27.76
N ASN A 272 -20.01 4.69 28.55
CA ASN A 272 -21.44 4.50 28.57
C ASN A 272 -22.12 5.87 28.71
N ASP A 273 -22.96 6.18 27.75
CA ASP A 273 -23.82 7.34 27.79
C ASP A 273 -25.26 6.86 28.05
N PRO A 274 -25.85 7.24 29.25
CA PRO A 274 -27.18 6.76 29.66
C PRO A 274 -28.34 7.45 28.93
#